data_a695de245c86d1a373282e4ff86e5311
#
_entry.id   a695de245c86d1a373282e4ff86e5311
#
_cell.length_a   1.000
_cell.length_b   1.000
_cell.length_c   1.000
_cell.angle_alpha   90.00
_cell.angle_beta   90.00
_cell.angle_gamma   90.00
#
_symmetry.space_group_name_H-M   'P 1'
#
loop_
_entity.id
_entity.type
_entity.pdbx_description
1 polymer ?
#
loop_
_entity_poly.entity_id
_entity_poly.type
_entity_poly.pdbx_seq_one_letter_code
_entity_poly.pdbx_strand_id
1 'polypeptide(L)'
;MSVFERFTEPADRVMELAWEEAERLRHDYLGPEHVLAGLARQEDSHAAAILRSSGLDTQAVRAGLDRLVAQGMLPARWRNKSDLLSSLGIDLDAVQRAIAESFGTDAVCAAHKRVLRRPSRREDLLIGTNPLNGKAMLAKRAFHLAGKEPDGLGQHDIDPEHLLLGVLRDALAPVSSSWRSRRLKRIRTYLGLPGHGPSPVRLMIEATGMGLEALMDEVLAELHATT
;
A
#
# COMPACT_ATOMS: atom_id res chain seq x y z
N MET A 1 -15.67 14.08 0.38
CA MET A 1 -14.79 13.86 1.54
C MET A 1 -13.82 12.75 1.19
N SER A 2 -12.54 12.94 1.43
CA SER A 2 -11.52 11.90 1.18
C SER A 2 -11.63 10.84 2.28
N VAL A 3 -11.35 9.57 1.97
CA VAL A 3 -11.33 8.50 2.97
C VAL A 3 -10.31 8.78 4.10
N PHE A 4 -9.23 9.50 3.78
CA PHE A 4 -8.19 9.89 4.74
C PHE A 4 -8.63 10.97 5.75
N GLU A 5 -9.67 11.76 5.45
CA GLU A 5 -10.24 12.75 6.40
C GLU A 5 -11.02 12.07 7.52
N ARG A 6 -11.29 10.77 7.40
CA ARG A 6 -12.01 9.95 8.37
C ARG A 6 -11.07 9.08 9.21
N PHE A 7 -9.76 9.14 8.97
CA PHE A 7 -8.80 8.35 9.76
C PHE A 7 -8.69 8.91 11.17
N THR A 8 -8.71 8.03 12.15
CA THR A 8 -8.33 8.37 13.52
C THR A 8 -6.81 8.51 13.62
N GLU A 9 -6.33 9.16 14.68
CA GLU A 9 -4.88 9.28 14.94
C GLU A 9 -4.15 7.91 14.94
N PRO A 10 -4.70 6.82 15.54
CA PRO A 10 -4.12 5.50 15.40
C PRO A 10 -4.08 4.98 13.96
N ALA A 11 -5.10 5.26 13.15
CA ALA A 11 -5.13 4.85 11.74
C ALA A 11 -4.11 5.64 10.90
N ASP A 12 -3.93 6.93 11.16
CA ASP A 12 -2.88 7.74 10.55
C ASP A 12 -1.48 7.20 10.92
N ARG A 13 -1.30 6.79 12.17
CA ARG A 13 -0.05 6.17 12.63
C ARG A 13 0.24 4.86 11.90
N VAL A 14 -0.78 4.02 11.64
CA VAL A 14 -0.63 2.83 10.79
C VAL A 14 -0.10 3.20 9.40
N MET A 15 -0.59 4.30 8.82
CA MET A 15 -0.13 4.75 7.51
C MET A 15 1.34 5.19 7.50
N GLU A 16 1.77 5.90 8.53
CA GLU A 16 3.19 6.27 8.69
C GLU A 16 4.07 5.02 8.77
N LEU A 17 3.69 4.07 9.64
CA LEU A 17 4.39 2.80 9.81
C LEU A 17 4.42 1.97 8.52
N ALA A 18 3.34 1.99 7.74
CA ALA A 18 3.26 1.32 6.45
C ALA A 18 4.21 1.94 5.40
N TRP A 19 4.36 3.26 5.40
CA TRP A 19 5.33 3.95 4.56
C TRP A 19 6.77 3.63 4.96
N GLU A 20 7.07 3.57 6.26
CA GLU A 20 8.39 3.15 6.75
C GLU A 20 8.74 1.73 6.30
N GLU A 21 7.78 0.79 6.30
CA GLU A 21 8.00 -0.56 5.80
C GLU A 21 8.23 -0.59 4.28
N ALA A 22 7.48 0.21 3.52
CA ALA A 22 7.73 0.36 2.10
C ALA A 22 9.13 0.93 1.81
N GLU A 23 9.59 1.88 2.62
CA GLU A 23 10.95 2.44 2.52
C GLU A 23 12.03 1.44 2.94
N ARG A 24 11.81 0.66 4.00
CA ARG A 24 12.70 -0.43 4.42
C ARG A 24 12.96 -1.41 3.28
N LEU A 25 11.89 -1.76 2.54
CA LEU A 25 11.95 -2.64 1.38
C LEU A 25 12.40 -1.91 0.10
N ARG A 26 12.56 -0.58 0.16
CA ARG A 26 12.87 0.28 -0.99
C ARG A 26 11.86 0.15 -2.12
N HIS A 27 10.60 0.04 -1.76
CA HIS A 27 9.49 0.01 -2.70
C HIS A 27 9.01 1.42 -3.05
N ASP A 28 8.77 1.67 -4.34
CA ASP A 28 8.27 2.95 -4.86
C ASP A 28 6.73 3.00 -4.90
N TYR A 29 6.11 2.19 -4.07
CA TYR A 29 4.66 2.09 -3.94
C TYR A 29 4.26 1.71 -2.52
N LEU A 30 3.02 2.03 -2.16
CA LEU A 30 2.35 1.53 -0.96
C LEU A 30 1.32 0.47 -1.37
N GLY A 31 1.56 -0.77 -0.98
CA GLY A 31 0.65 -1.89 -1.18
C GLY A 31 -0.07 -2.31 0.10
N PRO A 32 -1.12 -3.16 -0.02
CA PRO A 32 -1.82 -3.71 1.14
C PRO A 32 -0.90 -4.48 2.10
N GLU A 33 0.15 -5.09 1.58
CA GLU A 33 1.18 -5.80 2.35
C GLU A 33 1.95 -4.87 3.29
N HIS A 34 2.21 -3.63 2.89
CA HIS A 34 2.85 -2.62 3.75
C HIS A 34 1.87 -2.13 4.82
N VAL A 35 0.59 -1.97 4.46
CA VAL A 35 -0.45 -1.58 5.42
C VAL A 35 -0.61 -2.67 6.49
N LEU A 36 -0.60 -3.96 6.10
CA LEU A 36 -0.59 -5.06 7.05
C LEU A 36 0.61 -4.99 8.01
N ALA A 37 1.80 -4.65 7.49
CA ALA A 37 2.98 -4.48 8.33
C ALA A 37 2.87 -3.26 9.27
N GLY A 38 2.28 -2.16 8.81
CA GLY A 38 1.96 -1.00 9.65
C GLY A 38 0.99 -1.35 10.77
N LEU A 39 -0.07 -2.11 10.46
CA LEU A 39 -1.05 -2.62 11.44
C LEU A 39 -0.38 -3.49 12.50
N ALA A 40 0.47 -4.45 12.10
CA ALA A 40 1.18 -5.32 13.04
C ALA A 40 2.16 -4.56 13.94
N ARG A 41 2.65 -3.39 13.52
CA ARG A 41 3.57 -2.52 14.28
C ARG A 41 2.87 -1.56 15.23
N GLN A 42 1.58 -1.29 15.04
CA GLN A 42 0.77 -0.43 15.91
C GLN A 42 0.34 -1.23 17.16
N GLU A 43 1.30 -1.51 18.04
CA GLU A 43 1.16 -2.50 19.14
C GLU A 43 0.01 -2.23 20.11
N ASP A 44 -0.40 -0.97 20.25
CA ASP A 44 -1.48 -0.53 21.15
C ASP A 44 -2.89 -0.68 20.52
N SER A 45 -3.00 -1.14 19.25
CA SER A 45 -4.28 -1.32 18.58
C SER A 45 -4.84 -2.74 18.77
N HIS A 46 -6.16 -2.87 18.78
CA HIS A 46 -6.83 -4.17 18.77
C HIS A 46 -6.49 -4.94 17.49
N ALA A 47 -6.36 -4.25 16.35
CA ALA A 47 -5.91 -4.86 15.10
C ALA A 47 -4.55 -5.59 15.26
N ALA A 48 -3.59 -4.97 15.94
CA ALA A 48 -2.31 -5.62 16.22
C ALA A 48 -2.43 -6.79 17.19
N ALA A 49 -3.33 -6.71 18.17
CA ALA A 49 -3.60 -7.80 19.09
C ALA A 49 -4.18 -9.02 18.35
N ILE A 50 -5.15 -8.82 17.44
CA ILE A 50 -5.74 -9.86 16.58
C ILE A 50 -4.66 -10.45 15.65
N LEU A 51 -3.85 -9.63 15.02
CA LEU A 51 -2.77 -10.13 14.17
C LEU A 51 -1.77 -10.98 14.95
N ARG A 52 -1.42 -10.58 16.17
CA ARG A 52 -0.50 -11.31 17.04
C ARG A 52 -1.09 -12.66 17.49
N SER A 53 -2.37 -12.71 17.88
CA SER A 53 -3.06 -13.98 18.22
C SER A 53 -3.08 -14.96 17.06
N SER A 54 -3.10 -14.41 15.83
CA SER A 54 -3.10 -15.17 14.57
C SER A 54 -1.69 -15.53 14.08
N GLY A 55 -0.64 -15.26 14.86
CA GLY A 55 0.75 -15.53 14.48
C GLY A 55 1.33 -14.53 13.45
N LEU A 56 0.70 -13.36 13.30
CA LEU A 56 1.09 -12.28 12.41
C LEU A 56 1.62 -11.07 13.20
N ASP A 57 2.48 -11.32 14.18
CA ASP A 57 3.17 -10.24 14.85
C ASP A 57 4.12 -9.48 13.90
N THR A 58 4.69 -8.38 14.36
CA THR A 58 5.61 -7.54 13.59
C THR A 58 6.75 -8.33 12.95
N GLN A 59 7.33 -9.28 13.69
CA GLN A 59 8.46 -10.08 13.22
C GLN A 59 8.00 -11.09 12.15
N ALA A 60 6.89 -11.76 12.36
CA ALA A 60 6.33 -12.74 11.43
C ALA A 60 5.92 -12.06 10.10
N VAL A 61 5.28 -10.90 10.16
CA VAL A 61 4.90 -10.13 8.96
C VAL A 61 6.15 -9.67 8.20
N ARG A 62 7.16 -9.14 8.86
CA ARG A 62 8.43 -8.77 8.22
C ARG A 62 9.13 -9.96 7.58
N ALA A 63 9.23 -11.08 8.29
CA ALA A 63 9.79 -12.32 7.74
C ALA A 63 8.99 -12.82 6.53
N GLY A 64 7.66 -12.67 6.56
CA GLY A 64 6.77 -12.95 5.43
C GLY A 64 7.08 -12.08 4.22
N LEU A 65 7.21 -10.77 4.42
CA LEU A 65 7.58 -9.82 3.36
C LEU A 65 8.95 -10.15 2.75
N ASP A 66 9.95 -10.38 3.58
CA ASP A 66 11.31 -10.69 3.15
C ASP A 66 11.34 -12.03 2.37
N ARG A 67 10.54 -13.01 2.79
CA ARG A 67 10.35 -14.29 2.06
C ARG A 67 9.71 -14.06 0.68
N LEU A 68 8.66 -13.23 0.60
CA LEU A 68 8.00 -12.92 -0.67
C LEU A 68 8.93 -12.16 -1.62
N VAL A 69 9.80 -11.31 -1.10
CA VAL A 69 10.86 -10.66 -1.88
C VAL A 69 11.86 -11.70 -2.39
N ALA A 70 12.32 -12.62 -1.54
CA ALA A 70 13.26 -13.67 -1.92
C ALA A 70 12.67 -14.63 -2.98
N GLN A 71 11.35 -14.84 -2.96
CA GLN A 71 10.61 -15.66 -3.94
C GLN A 71 10.28 -14.91 -5.25
N GLY A 72 10.62 -13.63 -5.36
CA GLY A 72 10.29 -12.79 -6.52
C GLY A 72 8.80 -12.44 -6.64
N MET A 73 8.01 -12.66 -5.59
CA MET A 73 6.60 -12.27 -5.52
C MET A 73 6.42 -10.78 -5.21
N LEU A 74 7.39 -10.20 -4.53
CA LEU A 74 7.58 -8.76 -4.33
C LEU A 74 8.92 -8.34 -4.95
N PRO A 75 9.06 -7.09 -5.39
CA PRO A 75 10.32 -6.59 -5.95
C PRO A 75 11.44 -6.70 -4.90
N ALA A 76 12.56 -7.30 -5.25
CA ALA A 76 13.73 -7.40 -4.36
C ALA A 76 14.34 -6.02 -4.03
N ARG A 77 14.19 -5.10 -4.96
CA ARG A 77 14.60 -3.70 -4.86
C ARG A 77 13.95 -3.00 -6.04
N TRP A 78 13.15 -1.98 -5.77
CA TRP A 78 12.84 -1.09 -6.88
C TRP A 78 14.16 -0.50 -7.35
N ARG A 79 14.58 -0.86 -8.56
CA ARG A 79 15.60 -0.07 -9.22
C ARG A 79 15.00 1.30 -9.48
N ASN A 80 15.32 2.25 -8.65
CA ASN A 80 15.00 3.64 -8.88
C ASN A 80 15.39 3.95 -10.33
N LYS A 81 14.57 4.74 -11.03
CA LYS A 81 14.93 5.23 -12.38
C LYS A 81 16.35 5.82 -12.38
N SER A 82 16.77 6.41 -11.26
CA SER A 82 18.13 6.84 -10.99
C SER A 82 19.13 5.70 -11.09
N ASP A 83 18.89 4.57 -10.40
CA ASP A 83 19.79 3.41 -10.41
C ASP A 83 19.89 2.79 -11.82
N LEU A 84 18.76 2.76 -12.56
CA LEU A 84 18.73 2.27 -13.94
C LEU A 84 19.52 3.21 -14.87
N LEU A 85 19.32 4.52 -14.74
CA LEU A 85 20.03 5.52 -15.52
C LEU A 85 21.52 5.56 -15.16
N SER A 86 21.85 5.43 -13.87
CA SER A 86 23.24 5.31 -13.41
C SER A 86 23.92 4.06 -13.96
N SER A 87 23.20 2.92 -14.08
CA SER A 87 23.73 1.70 -14.71
C SER A 87 23.99 1.86 -16.21
N LEU A 88 23.35 2.85 -16.84
CA LEU A 88 23.56 3.25 -18.24
C LEU A 88 24.59 4.39 -18.37
N GLY A 89 25.24 4.77 -17.26
CA GLY A 89 26.21 5.87 -17.23
C GLY A 89 25.58 7.27 -17.18
N ILE A 90 24.26 7.36 -16.92
CA ILE A 90 23.53 8.64 -16.86
C ILE A 90 23.44 9.08 -15.40
N ASP A 91 24.13 10.14 -15.03
CA ASP A 91 24.01 10.81 -13.73
C ASP A 91 22.76 11.72 -13.73
N LEU A 92 21.73 11.29 -13.04
CA LEU A 92 20.45 12.00 -12.97
C LEU A 92 20.58 13.35 -12.26
N ASP A 93 21.46 13.45 -11.27
CA ASP A 93 21.68 14.69 -10.52
C ASP A 93 22.44 15.71 -11.42
N ALA A 94 23.36 15.24 -12.25
CA ALA A 94 24.02 16.06 -13.24
C ALA A 94 23.03 16.55 -14.31
N VAL A 95 22.12 15.67 -14.78
CA VAL A 95 21.07 16.03 -15.74
C VAL A 95 20.09 17.04 -15.11
N GLN A 96 19.66 16.84 -13.88
CA GLN A 96 18.76 17.78 -13.19
C GLN A 96 19.43 19.14 -12.99
N ARG A 97 20.70 19.17 -12.61
CA ARG A 97 21.48 20.43 -12.51
C ARG A 97 21.55 21.14 -13.84
N ALA A 98 21.93 20.44 -14.91
CA ALA A 98 22.02 21.02 -16.25
C ALA A 98 20.70 21.60 -16.76
N ILE A 99 19.57 20.91 -16.45
CA ILE A 99 18.23 21.40 -16.76
C ILE A 99 17.89 22.64 -15.91
N ALA A 100 18.21 22.63 -14.62
CA ALA A 100 17.98 23.78 -13.75
C ALA A 100 18.82 24.99 -14.15
N GLU A 101 20.06 24.79 -14.58
CA GLU A 101 20.95 25.83 -15.11
C GLU A 101 20.43 26.40 -16.44
N SER A 102 19.89 25.54 -17.32
CA SER A 102 19.42 25.95 -18.64
C SER A 102 18.06 26.63 -18.64
N PHE A 103 17.14 26.21 -17.76
CA PHE A 103 15.73 26.61 -17.76
C PHE A 103 15.30 27.31 -16.47
N GLY A 104 16.13 27.36 -15.45
CA GLY A 104 15.83 27.88 -14.12
C GLY A 104 15.09 26.86 -13.25
N THR A 105 15.32 26.94 -11.95
CA THR A 105 14.70 26.06 -10.93
C THR A 105 13.18 26.15 -10.93
N ASP A 106 12.62 27.34 -11.18
CA ASP A 106 11.19 27.59 -11.21
C ASP A 106 10.49 26.89 -12.40
N ALA A 107 11.16 26.85 -13.56
CA ALA A 107 10.65 26.14 -14.74
C ALA A 107 10.62 24.63 -14.51
N VAL A 108 11.63 24.06 -13.84
CA VAL A 108 11.69 22.65 -13.47
C VAL A 108 10.59 22.32 -12.46
N CYS A 109 10.39 23.15 -11.43
CA CYS A 109 9.31 23.00 -10.47
C CYS A 109 7.92 23.13 -11.11
N ALA A 110 7.75 24.06 -12.05
CA ALA A 110 6.49 24.26 -12.78
C ALA A 110 6.18 23.06 -13.70
N ALA A 111 7.19 22.50 -14.38
CA ALA A 111 7.06 21.30 -15.19
C ALA A 111 6.69 20.09 -14.34
N HIS A 112 7.35 19.91 -13.18
CA HIS A 112 7.04 18.86 -12.22
C HIS A 112 5.60 18.96 -11.69
N LYS A 113 5.19 20.17 -11.29
CA LYS A 113 3.80 20.46 -10.88
C LYS A 113 2.78 20.20 -12.01
N ARG A 114 3.13 20.47 -13.27
CA ARG A 114 2.24 20.17 -14.43
C ARG A 114 2.08 18.68 -14.68
N VAL A 115 3.14 17.89 -14.55
CA VAL A 115 3.09 16.43 -14.68
C VAL A 115 2.25 15.84 -13.56
N LEU A 116 2.37 16.36 -12.32
CA LEU A 116 1.58 15.93 -11.17
C LEU A 116 0.12 16.43 -11.22
N ARG A 117 -0.16 17.55 -11.92
CA ARG A 117 -1.51 18.15 -12.04
C ARG A 117 -2.34 17.62 -13.21
N ARG A 118 -1.89 16.67 -14.01
CA ARG A 118 -2.77 16.06 -15.01
C ARG A 118 -3.92 15.37 -14.30
N PRO A 119 -5.16 15.90 -14.38
CA PRO A 119 -6.33 15.26 -13.78
C PRO A 119 -6.55 13.95 -14.52
N SER A 120 -6.24 12.84 -13.88
CA SER A 120 -6.65 11.56 -14.40
C SER A 120 -8.14 11.40 -14.09
N ARG A 121 -8.94 11.49 -15.15
CA ARG A 121 -10.39 11.26 -15.11
C ARG A 121 -10.68 9.87 -14.56
N ARG A 122 -11.61 9.75 -13.60
CA ARG A 122 -12.35 8.54 -13.13
C ARG A 122 -11.57 7.22 -12.96
N GLU A 123 -10.36 7.12 -13.48
CA GLU A 123 -9.52 5.92 -13.46
C GLU A 123 -8.66 5.80 -12.19
N ASP A 124 -8.59 6.87 -11.38
CA ASP A 124 -7.76 6.95 -10.16
C ASP A 124 -8.39 6.30 -8.93
N LEU A 125 -9.57 5.70 -9.08
CA LEU A 125 -10.23 5.02 -7.96
C LEU A 125 -9.48 3.76 -7.48
N LEU A 126 -8.62 3.19 -8.31
CA LEU A 126 -7.88 1.97 -7.96
C LEU A 126 -6.40 2.20 -7.64
N ILE A 127 -5.81 3.28 -8.17
CA ILE A 127 -4.41 3.61 -7.97
C ILE A 127 -4.30 5.12 -7.85
N GLY A 128 -3.95 5.59 -6.67
CA GLY A 128 -3.58 6.98 -6.41
C GLY A 128 -2.06 7.14 -6.42
N THR A 129 -1.63 8.37 -6.34
CA THR A 129 -0.26 8.70 -5.93
C THR A 129 -0.33 9.41 -4.60
N ASN A 130 0.62 9.14 -3.72
CA ASN A 130 0.76 9.92 -2.50
C ASN A 130 1.06 11.38 -2.89
N PRO A 131 0.26 12.36 -2.46
CA PRO A 131 0.47 13.77 -2.80
C PRO A 131 1.80 14.32 -2.28
N LEU A 132 2.39 13.70 -1.25
CA LEU A 132 3.63 14.16 -0.61
C LEU A 132 4.89 13.68 -1.33
N ASN A 133 4.90 12.46 -1.87
CA ASN A 133 6.10 11.85 -2.44
C ASN A 133 5.93 11.28 -3.86
N GLY A 134 4.73 11.36 -4.44
CA GLY A 134 4.43 10.88 -5.79
C GLY A 134 4.50 9.36 -5.98
N LYS A 135 4.72 8.58 -4.91
CA LYS A 135 4.77 7.12 -4.97
C LYS A 135 3.41 6.53 -5.29
N ALA A 136 3.36 5.44 -6.03
CA ALA A 136 2.12 4.77 -6.38
C ALA A 136 1.42 4.16 -5.15
N MET A 137 0.10 4.30 -5.07
CA MET A 137 -0.70 3.77 -3.96
C MET A 137 -1.56 2.61 -4.46
N LEU A 138 -1.05 1.38 -4.33
CA LEU A 138 -1.78 0.16 -4.69
C LEU A 138 -2.79 -0.26 -3.61
N ALA A 139 -2.62 0.19 -2.37
CA ALA A 139 -3.54 -0.05 -1.26
C ALA A 139 -4.86 0.75 -1.34
N LYS A 140 -5.05 1.59 -2.36
CA LYS A 140 -6.24 2.48 -2.47
C LYS A 140 -7.57 1.72 -2.42
N ARG A 141 -7.61 0.50 -2.98
CA ARG A 141 -8.81 -0.34 -2.91
C ARG A 141 -9.07 -0.83 -1.49
N ALA A 142 -8.03 -1.24 -0.75
CA ALA A 142 -8.15 -1.62 0.65
C ALA A 142 -8.71 -0.46 1.48
N PHE A 143 -8.22 0.77 1.28
CA PHE A 143 -8.75 1.96 1.97
C PHE A 143 -10.21 2.27 1.59
N HIS A 144 -10.58 2.08 0.32
CA HIS A 144 -11.97 2.25 -0.09
C HIS A 144 -12.89 1.20 0.56
N LEU A 145 -12.42 -0.04 0.72
CA LEU A 145 -13.16 -1.08 1.43
C LEU A 145 -13.23 -0.76 2.93
N ALA A 146 -12.11 -0.40 3.54
CA ALA A 146 -12.05 0.04 4.93
C ALA A 146 -13.06 1.18 5.24
N GLY A 147 -13.17 2.15 4.34
CA GLY A 147 -14.11 3.28 4.51
C GLY A 147 -15.59 2.92 4.47
N LYS A 148 -15.95 1.70 4.03
CA LYS A 148 -17.33 1.22 4.03
C LYS A 148 -17.71 0.50 5.32
N GLU A 149 -16.75 0.04 6.09
CA GLU A 149 -17.00 -0.73 7.30
C GLU A 149 -17.68 0.10 8.39
N PRO A 150 -17.18 1.32 8.73
CA PRO A 150 -17.83 2.18 9.70
C PRO A 150 -19.26 2.54 9.31
N ASP A 151 -19.51 2.79 8.00
CA ASP A 151 -20.83 3.14 7.50
C ASP A 151 -21.87 2.02 7.79
N GLY A 152 -21.44 0.75 7.72
CA GLY A 152 -22.26 -0.42 8.06
C GLY A 152 -22.56 -0.56 9.56
N LEU A 153 -21.69 0.00 10.41
CA LEU A 153 -21.79 -0.04 11.87
C LEU A 153 -22.39 1.25 12.46
N GLY A 154 -22.76 2.23 11.60
CA GLY A 154 -23.26 3.54 12.05
C GLY A 154 -22.15 4.42 12.63
N GLN A 155 -20.90 4.12 12.39
CA GLN A 155 -19.71 4.89 12.78
C GLN A 155 -19.28 5.79 11.64
N HIS A 156 -18.48 6.83 11.96
CA HIS A 156 -17.96 7.76 10.95
C HIS A 156 -16.45 7.57 10.73
N ASP A 157 -15.74 7.32 11.80
CA ASP A 157 -14.28 7.32 11.81
C ASP A 157 -13.70 5.95 11.43
N ILE A 158 -12.51 5.94 10.87
CA ILE A 158 -11.83 4.74 10.39
C ILE A 158 -10.67 4.44 11.34
N ASP A 159 -10.84 3.40 12.14
CA ASP A 159 -9.84 2.87 13.06
C ASP A 159 -8.93 1.81 12.41
N PRO A 160 -7.84 1.38 13.07
CA PRO A 160 -6.96 0.33 12.58
C PRO A 160 -7.68 -0.99 12.24
N GLU A 161 -8.73 -1.36 12.98
CA GLU A 161 -9.55 -2.56 12.75
C GLU A 161 -10.30 -2.48 11.42
N HIS A 162 -10.83 -1.31 11.08
CA HIS A 162 -11.46 -1.07 9.78
C HIS A 162 -10.43 -1.15 8.64
N LEU A 163 -9.20 -0.64 8.87
CA LEU A 163 -8.11 -0.76 7.90
C LEU A 163 -7.71 -2.22 7.71
N LEU A 164 -7.62 -3.00 8.79
CA LEU A 164 -7.33 -4.42 8.73
C LEU A 164 -8.39 -5.14 7.91
N LEU A 165 -9.67 -4.92 8.20
CA LEU A 165 -10.77 -5.55 7.46
C LEU A 165 -10.73 -5.16 5.96
N GLY A 166 -10.45 -3.91 5.65
CA GLY A 166 -10.28 -3.44 4.28
C GLY A 166 -9.13 -4.14 3.53
N VAL A 167 -8.00 -4.37 4.20
CA VAL A 167 -6.83 -5.11 3.67
C VAL A 167 -7.17 -6.58 3.43
N LEU A 168 -7.88 -7.22 4.36
CA LEU A 168 -8.30 -8.62 4.25
C LEU A 168 -9.30 -8.81 3.11
N ARG A 169 -10.30 -7.93 2.99
CA ARG A 169 -11.28 -7.96 1.89
C ARG A 169 -10.64 -7.70 0.53
N ASP A 170 -9.63 -6.83 0.48
CA ASP A 170 -8.86 -6.62 -0.76
C ASP A 170 -8.10 -7.90 -1.16
N ALA A 171 -7.58 -8.63 -0.18
CA ALA A 171 -6.83 -9.88 -0.39
C ALA A 171 -7.71 -11.05 -0.85
N LEU A 172 -9.01 -11.07 -0.51
CA LEU A 172 -9.97 -12.08 -0.98
C LEU A 172 -10.25 -11.96 -2.47
N ALA A 173 -10.25 -10.76 -3.00
CA ALA A 173 -10.68 -10.55 -4.37
C ALA A 173 -9.53 -10.80 -5.35
N PRO A 174 -9.65 -11.80 -6.23
CA PRO A 174 -8.66 -12.02 -7.26
C PRO A 174 -8.57 -10.77 -8.17
N VAL A 175 -7.37 -10.51 -8.67
CA VAL A 175 -7.20 -9.50 -9.73
C VAL A 175 -8.04 -9.94 -10.92
N SER A 176 -9.24 -9.39 -11.06
CA SER A 176 -10.23 -9.83 -12.06
C SER A 176 -9.76 -9.50 -13.48
N SER A 177 -10.29 -10.25 -14.46
CA SER A 177 -9.98 -10.12 -15.89
C SER A 177 -10.62 -8.89 -16.57
N SER A 178 -11.31 -8.00 -15.84
CA SER A 178 -11.97 -6.81 -16.37
C SER A 178 -10.96 -5.80 -16.95
N TRP A 179 -11.41 -4.88 -17.81
CA TRP A 179 -10.56 -3.84 -18.42
C TRP A 179 -9.87 -2.94 -17.37
N ARG A 180 -10.49 -2.73 -16.20
CA ARG A 180 -9.91 -2.02 -15.06
C ARG A 180 -8.70 -2.76 -14.53
N SER A 181 -8.72 -4.09 -14.55
CA SER A 181 -7.60 -4.92 -14.14
C SER A 181 -6.42 -4.87 -15.12
N ARG A 182 -6.64 -4.55 -16.41
CA ARG A 182 -5.54 -4.42 -17.39
C ARG A 182 -4.61 -3.27 -17.05
N ARG A 183 -5.14 -2.14 -16.56
CA ARG A 183 -4.31 -1.01 -16.12
C ARG A 183 -3.56 -1.35 -14.84
N LEU A 184 -4.25 -1.91 -13.86
CA LEU A 184 -3.63 -2.40 -12.62
C LEU A 184 -2.53 -3.41 -12.92
N LYS A 185 -2.80 -4.34 -13.83
CA LYS A 185 -1.81 -5.33 -14.30
C LYS A 185 -0.57 -4.67 -14.91
N ARG A 186 -0.74 -3.66 -15.78
CA ARG A 186 0.39 -2.91 -16.36
C ARG A 186 1.21 -2.20 -15.30
N ILE A 187 0.57 -1.58 -14.31
CA ILE A 187 1.27 -0.89 -13.23
C ILE A 187 1.97 -1.89 -12.33
N ARG A 188 1.33 -3.00 -11.98
CA ARG A 188 1.99 -4.08 -11.25
C ARG A 188 3.22 -4.60 -11.99
N THR A 189 3.09 -4.88 -13.29
CA THR A 189 4.23 -5.30 -14.13
C THR A 189 5.33 -4.23 -14.17
N TYR A 190 4.96 -2.94 -14.29
CA TYR A 190 5.91 -1.83 -14.25
C TYR A 190 6.63 -1.74 -12.90
N LEU A 191 5.94 -2.04 -11.81
CA LEU A 191 6.51 -2.10 -10.45
C LEU A 191 7.22 -3.43 -10.13
N GLY A 192 7.39 -4.32 -11.12
CA GLY A 192 8.02 -5.63 -10.91
C GLY A 192 7.16 -6.63 -10.13
N LEU A 193 5.87 -6.34 -9.98
CA LEU A 193 4.91 -7.21 -9.30
C LEU A 193 4.27 -8.20 -10.26
N PRO A 194 3.98 -9.45 -9.85
CA PRO A 194 3.24 -10.41 -10.65
C PRO A 194 1.89 -9.82 -11.11
N GLY A 195 1.58 -9.95 -12.39
CA GLY A 195 0.32 -9.46 -12.96
C GLY A 195 -0.90 -10.30 -12.57
N HIS A 196 -0.68 -11.49 -12.00
CA HIS A 196 -1.69 -12.45 -11.55
C HIS A 196 -1.12 -13.20 -10.34
N GLY A 197 -1.98 -13.90 -9.65
CA GLY A 197 -1.63 -14.72 -8.49
C GLY A 197 -2.33 -14.24 -7.22
N PRO A 198 -2.13 -14.96 -6.12
CA PRO A 198 -2.67 -14.57 -4.82
C PRO A 198 -2.06 -13.24 -4.36
N SER A 199 -2.82 -12.52 -3.54
CA SER A 199 -2.33 -11.32 -2.86
C SER A 199 -1.15 -11.66 -1.95
N PRO A 200 -0.10 -10.82 -1.86
CA PRO A 200 0.96 -10.96 -0.86
C PRO A 200 0.42 -11.11 0.57
N VAL A 201 -0.63 -10.35 0.91
CA VAL A 201 -1.32 -10.44 2.21
C VAL A 201 -1.88 -11.85 2.43
N ARG A 202 -2.58 -12.39 1.43
CA ARG A 202 -3.14 -13.74 1.51
C ARG A 202 -2.05 -14.79 1.73
N LEU A 203 -0.95 -14.71 1.00
CA LEU A 203 0.18 -15.64 1.16
C LEU A 203 0.80 -15.59 2.55
N MET A 204 0.89 -14.40 3.16
CA MET A 204 1.41 -14.25 4.51
C MET A 204 0.47 -14.87 5.55
N ILE A 205 -0.84 -14.68 5.42
CA ILE A 205 -1.85 -15.23 6.34
C ILE A 205 -1.91 -16.75 6.20
N GLU A 206 -2.01 -17.28 4.99
CA GLU A 206 -2.04 -18.73 4.76
C GLU A 206 -0.77 -19.44 5.25
N ALA A 207 0.37 -18.75 5.27
CA ALA A 207 1.63 -19.30 5.80
C ALA A 207 1.61 -19.52 7.32
N THR A 208 0.69 -18.89 8.07
CA THR A 208 0.48 -19.16 9.50
C THR A 208 -0.43 -20.38 9.77
N GLY A 209 -1.01 -20.94 8.72
CA GLY A 209 -2.02 -21.99 8.82
C GLY A 209 -3.45 -21.47 9.07
N MET A 210 -3.61 -20.15 9.18
CA MET A 210 -4.93 -19.51 9.34
C MET A 210 -5.57 -19.23 7.98
N GLY A 211 -6.89 -19.42 7.89
CA GLY A 211 -7.65 -18.99 6.72
C GLY A 211 -7.94 -17.50 6.76
N LEU A 212 -7.90 -16.84 5.60
CA LEU A 212 -8.20 -15.41 5.49
C LEU A 212 -9.61 -15.06 6.00
N GLU A 213 -10.59 -15.93 5.74
CA GLU A 213 -11.98 -15.76 6.19
C GLU A 213 -12.10 -15.88 7.72
N ALA A 214 -11.38 -16.82 8.33
CA ALA A 214 -11.37 -16.98 9.79
C ALA A 214 -10.81 -15.73 10.49
N LEU A 215 -9.72 -15.15 9.96
CA LEU A 215 -9.17 -13.90 10.48
C LEU A 215 -10.16 -12.73 10.32
N MET A 216 -10.89 -12.67 9.20
CA MET A 216 -11.93 -11.66 9.01
C MET A 216 -13.07 -11.77 10.01
N ASP A 217 -13.51 -12.99 10.30
CA ASP A 217 -14.57 -13.24 11.30
C ASP A 217 -14.12 -12.79 12.69
N GLU A 218 -12.84 -13.01 13.05
CA GLU A 218 -12.27 -12.54 14.32
C GLU A 218 -12.27 -11.01 14.41
N VAL A 219 -11.85 -10.31 13.34
CA VAL A 219 -11.88 -8.83 13.29
C VAL A 219 -13.30 -8.30 13.38
N LEU A 220 -14.26 -8.92 12.69
CA LEU A 220 -15.67 -8.53 12.74
C LEU A 220 -16.27 -8.75 14.14
N ALA A 221 -15.91 -9.83 14.81
CA ALA A 221 -16.36 -10.09 16.18
C ALA A 221 -15.87 -9.02 17.14
N GLU A 222 -14.62 -8.58 17.02
CA GLU A 222 -14.05 -7.50 17.83
C GLU A 222 -14.73 -6.16 17.56
N LEU A 223 -14.95 -5.81 16.31
CA LEU A 223 -15.67 -4.57 15.93
C LEU A 223 -17.09 -4.54 16.50
N HIS A 224 -17.78 -5.67 16.53
CA HIS A 224 -19.13 -5.74 17.13
C HIS A 224 -19.09 -5.70 18.67
N ALA A 225 -18.00 -6.12 19.29
CA ALA A 225 -17.85 -6.08 20.75
C ALA A 225 -17.55 -4.66 21.28
N THR A 226 -16.98 -3.81 20.44
CA THR A 226 -16.59 -2.43 20.78
C THR A 226 -17.62 -1.37 20.38
N THR A 227 -18.71 -1.77 19.73
CA THR A 227 -19.87 -0.92 19.35
C THR A 227 -20.98 -1.03 20.37
#